data_0f516c6a50fe9fc5569728627e1fedd5
#
_entry.id   0f516c6a50fe9fc5569728627e1fedd5
#
_cell.length_a   1.000
_cell.length_b   1.000
_cell.length_c   1.000
_cell.angle_alpha   90.00
_cell.angle_beta   90.00
_cell.angle_gamma   90.00
#
_symmetry.space_group_name_H-M   'P 1'
#
loop_
_entity.id
_entity.type
_entity.pdbx_description
1 polymer ?
#
loop_
_entity_poly.entity_id
_entity_poly.type
_entity_poly.pdbx_seq_one_letter_code
_entity_poly.pdbx_strand_id
1 'polypeptide(L)'
;VTDIILNLKSLICRLHGESPEVEVHISKKGPGVVTAADIEAPADLEILNPELEIAHLAEKGKLEVTLTIGRGRGYVPAELNRGPEHTIGVIPIDSLFSPVRRVSYDVEAARVGQRTDYDKLTLDVTTDGSVDPREAIGEAADILIRQLAIFTDIEKIEGFGEAAATQAAAAEAPLAHGMENFPIEELELGVRSY
;
A
#
# COMPACT_ATOMS: atom_id res chain seq x y z
N VAL A 1 24.09 -15.28 7.29
CA VAL A 1 23.19 -14.43 8.08
C VAL A 1 22.87 -13.15 7.33
N THR A 2 23.88 -12.47 6.79
CA THR A 2 23.67 -11.20 6.04
C THR A 2 22.70 -11.36 4.88
N ASP A 3 22.85 -12.43 4.08
CA ASP A 3 21.99 -12.71 2.94
C ASP A 3 20.54 -12.96 3.38
N ILE A 4 20.34 -13.67 4.50
CA ILE A 4 19.00 -13.90 5.07
C ILE A 4 18.36 -12.57 5.46
N ILE A 5 19.11 -11.65 6.09
CA ILE A 5 18.62 -10.32 6.45
C ILE A 5 18.21 -9.51 5.21
N LEU A 6 19.05 -9.54 4.16
CA LEU A 6 18.75 -8.85 2.90
C LEU A 6 17.51 -9.41 2.21
N ASN A 7 17.34 -10.72 2.20
CA ASN A 7 16.17 -11.36 1.63
C ASN A 7 14.92 -11.06 2.46
N LEU A 8 15.01 -11.07 3.79
CA LEU A 8 13.89 -10.71 4.67
C LEU A 8 13.41 -9.26 4.50
N LYS A 9 14.29 -8.33 4.13
CA LYS A 9 13.89 -6.94 3.79
C LYS A 9 12.98 -6.85 2.56
N SER A 10 12.99 -7.86 1.71
CA SER A 10 12.13 -7.94 0.53
C SER A 10 10.81 -8.65 0.81
N LEU A 11 10.57 -9.11 2.04
CA LEU A 11 9.32 -9.73 2.45
C LEU A 11 8.20 -8.68 2.45
N ILE A 12 7.10 -8.99 1.79
CA ILE A 12 5.92 -8.13 1.71
C ILE A 12 4.81 -8.79 2.51
N CYS A 13 4.39 -8.12 3.57
CA CYS A 13 3.38 -8.60 4.50
C CYS A 13 2.25 -7.59 4.65
N ARG A 14 1.05 -8.08 4.86
CA ARG A 14 -0.10 -7.28 5.30
C ARG A 14 -0.56 -7.81 6.66
N LEU A 15 -0.60 -6.94 7.65
CA LEU A 15 -1.08 -7.26 8.99
C LEU A 15 -2.53 -6.80 9.13
N HIS A 16 -3.45 -7.75 9.36
CA HIS A 16 -4.86 -7.52 9.65
C HIS A 16 -5.06 -7.39 11.17
N GLY A 17 -6.24 -6.93 11.59
CA GLY A 17 -6.55 -6.80 13.03
C GLY A 17 -5.95 -5.56 13.70
N GLU A 18 -5.99 -5.50 15.03
CA GLU A 18 -5.55 -4.35 15.84
C GLU A 18 -4.19 -4.54 16.50
N SER A 19 -3.61 -5.72 16.42
CA SER A 19 -2.32 -6.03 17.07
C SER A 19 -1.21 -5.16 16.47
N PRO A 20 -0.40 -4.48 17.32
CA PRO A 20 0.70 -3.64 16.84
C PRO A 20 1.85 -4.45 16.28
N GLU A 21 2.08 -5.65 16.82
CA GLU A 21 3.17 -6.56 16.46
C GLU A 21 2.71 -8.01 16.54
N VAL A 22 3.31 -8.84 15.69
CA VAL A 22 3.07 -10.30 15.64
C VAL A 22 4.40 -11.01 15.52
N GLU A 23 4.59 -12.05 16.33
CA GLU A 23 5.74 -12.94 16.23
C GLU A 23 5.40 -14.13 15.33
N VAL A 24 6.31 -14.44 14.41
CA VAL A 24 6.20 -15.58 13.51
C VAL A 24 7.48 -16.41 13.52
N HIS A 25 7.35 -17.69 13.24
CA HIS A 25 8.46 -18.63 13.30
C HIS A 25 8.73 -19.26 11.94
N ILE A 26 10.00 -19.46 11.65
CA ILE A 26 10.50 -20.27 10.54
C ILE A 26 11.28 -21.43 11.14
N SER A 27 10.87 -22.65 10.84
CA SER A 27 11.61 -23.85 11.25
C SER A 27 11.72 -24.81 10.09
N LYS A 28 12.92 -24.93 9.51
CA LYS A 28 13.18 -25.88 8.41
C LYS A 28 14.46 -26.65 8.61
N LYS A 29 14.45 -27.93 8.28
CA LYS A 29 15.58 -28.86 8.36
C LYS A 29 15.80 -29.53 7.02
N GLY A 30 17.06 -29.87 6.76
CA GLY A 30 17.48 -30.66 5.61
C GLY A 30 17.82 -29.82 4.38
N PRO A 31 18.26 -30.46 3.29
CA PRO A 31 18.64 -29.73 2.10
C PRO A 31 17.42 -29.12 1.41
N GLY A 32 17.53 -27.89 1.01
CA GLY A 32 16.47 -27.22 0.24
C GLY A 32 16.46 -25.71 0.41
N VAL A 33 15.54 -25.09 -0.34
CA VAL A 33 15.31 -23.65 -0.28
C VAL A 33 14.29 -23.37 0.81
N VAL A 34 14.58 -22.38 1.66
CA VAL A 34 13.61 -21.82 2.60
C VAL A 34 12.97 -20.63 1.92
N THR A 35 11.66 -20.63 1.80
CA THR A 35 10.88 -19.56 1.19
C THR A 35 10.00 -18.87 2.21
N ALA A 36 9.40 -17.74 1.82
CA ALA A 36 8.45 -17.03 2.67
C ALA A 36 7.18 -17.88 2.99
N ALA A 37 6.86 -18.86 2.15
CA ALA A 37 5.79 -19.82 2.43
C ALA A 37 6.06 -20.75 3.63
N ASP A 38 7.34 -20.91 4.04
CA ASP A 38 7.73 -21.69 5.22
C ASP A 38 7.53 -20.91 6.54
N ILE A 39 7.07 -19.67 6.50
CA ILE A 39 6.76 -18.86 7.68
C ILE A 39 5.42 -19.35 8.25
N GLU A 40 5.42 -19.71 9.53
CA GLU A 40 4.20 -20.03 10.26
C GLU A 40 3.42 -18.76 10.57
N ALA A 41 2.66 -18.26 9.59
CA ALA A 41 1.89 -17.03 9.70
C ALA A 41 0.56 -17.30 10.46
N PRO A 42 0.23 -16.52 11.50
CA PRO A 42 -1.09 -16.54 12.12
C PRO A 42 -2.14 -15.97 11.16
N ALA A 43 -3.43 -16.14 11.49
CA ALA A 43 -4.55 -15.71 10.66
C ALA A 43 -4.55 -14.18 10.38
N ASP A 44 -3.94 -13.40 11.27
CA ASP A 44 -3.87 -11.95 11.17
C ASP A 44 -2.75 -11.44 10.26
N LEU A 45 -1.88 -12.34 9.76
CA LEU A 45 -0.75 -11.98 8.89
C LEU A 45 -0.89 -12.64 7.53
N GLU A 46 -0.92 -11.83 6.49
CA GLU A 46 -0.92 -12.27 5.11
C GLU A 46 0.45 -11.99 4.47
N ILE A 47 1.06 -13.03 3.88
CA ILE A 47 2.31 -12.91 3.13
C ILE A 47 1.96 -12.83 1.65
N LEU A 48 2.34 -11.74 1.00
CA LEU A 48 1.97 -11.44 -0.39
C LEU A 48 2.96 -12.01 -1.41
N ASN A 49 4.19 -12.30 -0.99
CA ASN A 49 5.22 -12.90 -1.83
C ASN A 49 5.77 -14.21 -1.26
N PRO A 50 4.94 -15.29 -1.20
CA PRO A 50 5.33 -16.57 -0.60
C PRO A 50 6.50 -17.27 -1.30
N GLU A 51 6.76 -16.92 -2.56
CA GLU A 51 7.85 -17.47 -3.39
C GLU A 51 9.23 -16.87 -3.05
N LEU A 52 9.29 -15.84 -2.21
CA LEU A 52 10.54 -15.18 -1.86
C LEU A 52 11.49 -16.18 -1.21
N GLU A 53 12.67 -16.35 -1.80
CA GLU A 53 13.73 -17.19 -1.25
C GLU A 53 14.45 -16.46 -0.11
N ILE A 54 14.41 -17.05 1.09
CA ILE A 54 15.02 -16.51 2.30
C ILE A 54 16.43 -17.08 2.47
N ALA A 55 16.58 -18.41 2.31
CA ALA A 55 17.86 -19.08 2.52
C ALA A 55 17.94 -20.43 1.77
N HIS A 56 19.16 -20.89 1.52
CA HIS A 56 19.43 -22.24 1.05
C HIS A 56 20.08 -23.06 2.16
N LEU A 57 19.51 -24.24 2.45
CA LEU A 57 20.03 -25.15 3.46
C LEU A 57 20.80 -26.31 2.81
N ALA A 58 21.97 -26.61 3.38
CA ALA A 58 22.73 -27.82 3.06
C ALA A 58 22.11 -29.07 3.70
N GLU A 59 22.61 -30.27 3.34
CA GLU A 59 22.05 -31.59 3.78
C GLU A 59 21.86 -31.75 5.30
N LYS A 60 22.68 -31.12 6.12
CA LYS A 60 22.57 -31.13 7.59
C LYS A 60 22.21 -29.76 8.17
N GLY A 61 21.74 -28.84 7.29
CA GLY A 61 21.36 -27.50 7.70
C GLY A 61 20.06 -27.53 8.50
N LYS A 62 19.98 -26.64 9.50
CA LYS A 62 18.78 -26.32 10.25
C LYS A 62 18.69 -24.81 10.36
N LEU A 63 17.55 -24.24 10.02
CA LEU A 63 17.25 -22.85 10.23
C LEU A 63 16.04 -22.73 11.18
N GLU A 64 16.26 -22.04 12.28
CA GLU A 64 15.20 -21.64 13.21
C GLU A 64 15.35 -20.14 13.43
N VAL A 65 14.35 -19.39 13.06
CA VAL A 65 14.31 -17.94 13.18
C VAL A 65 12.94 -17.50 13.68
N THR A 66 12.93 -16.58 14.62
CA THR A 66 11.73 -15.87 15.05
C THR A 66 11.80 -14.47 14.47
N LEU A 67 10.73 -14.04 13.81
CA LEU A 67 10.58 -12.71 13.23
C LEU A 67 9.49 -11.96 13.98
N THR A 68 9.77 -10.73 14.37
CA THR A 68 8.77 -9.80 14.88
C THR A 68 8.35 -8.88 13.75
N ILE A 69 7.08 -8.94 13.36
CA ILE A 69 6.48 -8.13 12.30
C ILE A 69 5.56 -7.12 12.94
N GLY A 70 5.84 -5.84 12.72
CA GLY A 70 5.09 -4.74 13.31
C GLY A 70 4.52 -3.80 12.26
N ARG A 71 3.68 -2.85 12.72
CA ARG A 71 3.15 -1.75 11.93
C ARG A 71 3.97 -0.50 12.14
N GLY A 72 4.12 0.28 11.07
CA GLY A 72 4.84 1.54 11.14
C GLY A 72 4.48 2.47 9.99
N ARG A 73 5.23 3.55 9.86
CA ARG A 73 5.08 4.54 8.79
C ARG A 73 6.43 4.89 8.18
N GLY A 74 6.45 4.95 6.86
CA GLY A 74 7.63 5.36 6.11
C GLY A 74 8.80 4.38 6.30
N TYR A 75 9.98 4.91 6.59
CA TYR A 75 11.20 4.16 6.83
C TYR A 75 11.67 4.31 8.29
N VAL A 76 11.95 3.20 8.93
CA VAL A 76 12.48 3.17 10.30
C VAL A 76 13.84 2.47 10.27
N PRO A 77 14.94 3.16 10.63
CA PRO A 77 16.27 2.57 10.67
C PRO A 77 16.39 1.53 11.81
N ALA A 78 17.30 0.58 11.64
CA ALA A 78 17.50 -0.53 12.58
C ALA A 78 17.77 -0.08 14.02
N GLU A 79 18.42 1.09 14.22
CA GLU A 79 18.69 1.63 15.53
C GLU A 79 17.42 2.00 16.30
N LEU A 80 16.37 2.45 15.60
CA LEU A 80 15.08 2.78 16.23
C LEU A 80 14.22 1.53 16.48
N ASN A 81 14.43 0.47 15.71
CA ASN A 81 13.78 -0.83 15.95
C ASN A 81 14.44 -1.61 17.09
N ARG A 82 15.50 -1.06 17.67
CA ARG A 82 16.16 -1.64 18.84
C ARG A 82 15.34 -1.29 20.09
N GLY A 83 14.69 -2.28 20.67
CA GLY A 83 13.97 -2.10 21.94
C GLY A 83 14.87 -1.61 23.07
N PRO A 84 14.29 -1.05 24.15
CA PRO A 84 15.03 -0.53 25.30
C PRO A 84 15.84 -1.61 26.01
N GLU A 85 15.39 -2.85 25.96
CA GLU A 85 16.12 -4.01 26.48
C GLU A 85 16.85 -4.71 25.35
N HIS A 86 18.18 -4.60 25.35
CA HIS A 86 19.04 -5.34 24.43
C HIS A 86 18.95 -6.84 24.71
N THR A 87 17.95 -7.50 24.15
CA THR A 87 17.85 -8.96 24.24
C THR A 87 18.96 -9.58 23.40
N ILE A 88 19.85 -10.36 24.04
CA ILE A 88 20.93 -11.07 23.36
C ILE A 88 20.31 -12.03 22.33
N GLY A 89 20.77 -11.94 21.09
CA GLY A 89 20.29 -12.79 19.98
C GLY A 89 19.25 -12.12 19.07
N VAL A 90 18.74 -10.95 19.41
CA VAL A 90 17.87 -10.16 18.53
C VAL A 90 18.72 -9.28 17.61
N ILE A 91 18.46 -9.36 16.32
CA ILE A 91 19.10 -8.55 15.28
C ILE A 91 18.06 -7.53 14.78
N PRO A 92 18.20 -6.24 15.13
CA PRO A 92 17.31 -5.22 14.60
C PRO A 92 17.58 -5.04 13.11
N ILE A 93 16.51 -4.95 12.34
CA ILE A 93 16.52 -4.74 10.89
C ILE A 93 15.80 -3.42 10.62
N ASP A 94 16.28 -2.65 9.65
CA ASP A 94 15.55 -1.49 9.14
C ASP A 94 14.29 -1.95 8.42
N SER A 95 13.22 -1.20 8.61
CA SER A 95 11.89 -1.55 8.12
C SER A 95 11.35 -0.47 7.19
N LEU A 96 10.88 -0.90 6.02
CA LEU A 96 10.18 -0.04 5.07
C LEU A 96 8.69 -0.36 5.12
N PHE A 97 7.92 0.53 5.75
CA PHE A 97 6.48 0.37 5.92
C PHE A 97 5.66 1.01 4.80
N SER A 98 6.29 1.79 3.91
CA SER A 98 5.59 2.40 2.79
C SER A 98 5.33 1.38 1.68
N PRO A 99 4.06 1.18 1.26
CA PRO A 99 3.74 0.32 0.11
C PRO A 99 4.13 0.97 -1.22
N VAL A 100 4.36 2.28 -1.24
CA VAL A 100 4.69 3.04 -2.45
C VAL A 100 6.17 2.97 -2.72
N ARG A 101 6.55 2.38 -3.87
CA ARG A 101 7.93 2.21 -4.30
C ARG A 101 8.45 3.37 -5.12
N ARG A 102 7.62 3.91 -6.01
CA ARG A 102 7.98 5.00 -6.90
C ARG A 102 6.76 5.84 -7.24
N VAL A 103 6.98 7.15 -7.26
CA VAL A 103 6.02 8.11 -7.79
C VAL A 103 6.74 9.00 -8.78
N SER A 104 6.20 9.15 -9.98
CA SER A 104 6.58 10.19 -10.93
C SER A 104 5.34 11.00 -11.32
N TYR A 105 5.56 12.26 -11.64
CA TYR A 105 4.49 13.13 -12.08
C TYR A 105 4.94 13.99 -13.25
N ASP A 106 3.97 14.36 -14.07
CA ASP A 106 4.14 15.29 -15.18
C ASP A 106 2.98 16.27 -15.21
N VAL A 107 3.27 17.54 -15.49
CA VAL A 107 2.27 18.60 -15.56
C VAL A 107 2.33 19.25 -16.93
N GLU A 108 1.24 19.14 -17.67
CA GLU A 108 1.09 19.71 -19.00
C GLU A 108 -0.02 20.75 -19.02
N ALA A 109 0.17 21.83 -19.79
CA ALA A 109 -0.92 22.77 -20.05
C ALA A 109 -2.06 22.07 -20.79
N ALA A 110 -3.28 22.24 -20.31
CA ALA A 110 -4.46 21.59 -20.90
C ALA A 110 -5.50 22.62 -21.33
N ARG A 111 -6.21 22.28 -22.40
CA ARG A 111 -7.34 23.07 -22.89
C ARG A 111 -8.64 22.34 -22.61
N VAL A 112 -9.55 23.01 -21.91
CA VAL A 112 -10.90 22.52 -21.68
C VAL A 112 -11.88 23.46 -22.36
N GLY A 113 -12.40 23.06 -23.52
CA GLY A 113 -13.25 23.91 -24.35
C GLY A 113 -12.51 25.14 -24.89
N GLN A 114 -12.95 26.34 -24.49
CA GLN A 114 -12.30 27.61 -24.87
C GLN A 114 -11.31 28.11 -23.82
N ARG A 115 -11.22 27.46 -22.64
CA ARG A 115 -10.32 27.84 -21.56
C ARG A 115 -9.00 27.12 -21.71
N THR A 116 -7.91 27.84 -21.56
CA THR A 116 -6.53 27.38 -21.69
C THR A 116 -5.73 27.51 -20.39
N ASP A 117 -6.42 27.85 -19.32
CA ASP A 117 -5.88 28.11 -17.98
C ASP A 117 -5.94 26.86 -17.06
N TYR A 118 -5.99 25.66 -17.66
CA TYR A 118 -5.98 24.39 -16.94
C TYR A 118 -4.64 23.69 -17.12
N ASP A 119 -4.25 22.98 -16.07
CA ASP A 119 -3.15 22.05 -16.11
C ASP A 119 -3.68 20.59 -16.03
N LYS A 120 -3.02 19.70 -16.76
CA LYS A 120 -3.23 18.26 -16.67
C LYS A 120 -2.11 17.67 -15.85
N LEU A 121 -2.46 17.08 -14.71
CA LEU A 121 -1.52 16.32 -13.88
C LEU A 121 -1.60 14.84 -14.27
N THR A 122 -0.47 14.26 -14.63
CA THR A 122 -0.31 12.81 -14.82
C THR A 122 0.54 12.26 -13.68
N LEU A 123 0.00 11.30 -12.94
CA LEU A 123 0.70 10.61 -11.85
C LEU A 123 0.97 9.15 -12.26
N ASP A 124 2.21 8.72 -12.12
CA ASP A 124 2.62 7.33 -12.27
C ASP A 124 3.06 6.80 -10.91
N VAL A 125 2.27 5.89 -10.33
CA VAL A 125 2.47 5.36 -8.98
C VAL A 125 2.70 3.86 -9.07
N THR A 126 3.85 3.42 -8.57
CA THR A 126 4.22 2.02 -8.46
C THR A 126 4.18 1.60 -6.99
N THR A 127 3.35 0.61 -6.67
CA THR A 127 3.26 0.00 -5.35
C THR A 127 3.99 -1.35 -5.32
N ASP A 128 4.14 -1.93 -4.14
CA ASP A 128 4.68 -3.27 -3.95
C ASP A 128 3.63 -4.39 -4.10
N GLY A 129 2.38 -4.02 -4.41
CA GLY A 129 1.25 -4.95 -4.56
C GLY A 129 0.44 -5.15 -3.28
N SER A 130 0.86 -4.60 -2.15
CA SER A 130 0.09 -4.68 -0.90
C SER A 130 -1.13 -3.76 -0.89
N VAL A 131 -1.08 -2.65 -1.64
CA VAL A 131 -2.15 -1.65 -1.72
C VAL A 131 -2.37 -1.27 -3.18
N ASP A 132 -3.63 -1.05 -3.57
CA ASP A 132 -3.96 -0.52 -4.89
C ASP A 132 -3.44 0.93 -5.03
N PRO A 133 -2.83 1.31 -6.18
CA PRO A 133 -2.31 2.66 -6.38
C PRO A 133 -3.35 3.78 -6.20
N ARG A 134 -4.63 3.53 -6.53
CA ARG A 134 -5.71 4.51 -6.33
C ARG A 134 -6.02 4.71 -4.84
N GLU A 135 -6.05 3.62 -4.09
CA GLU A 135 -6.24 3.64 -2.65
C GLU A 135 -5.09 4.38 -1.96
N ALA A 136 -3.85 4.11 -2.36
CA ALA A 136 -2.68 4.82 -1.85
C ALA A 136 -2.73 6.34 -2.09
N ILE A 137 -3.23 6.78 -3.26
CA ILE A 137 -3.44 8.20 -3.56
C ILE A 137 -4.55 8.77 -2.66
N GLY A 138 -5.64 8.05 -2.45
CA GLY A 138 -6.73 8.44 -1.55
C GLY A 138 -6.24 8.64 -0.13
N GLU A 139 -5.51 7.68 0.43
CA GLU A 139 -4.92 7.78 1.77
C GLU A 139 -3.94 8.97 1.89
N ALA A 140 -3.13 9.19 0.86
CA ALA A 140 -2.20 10.35 0.84
C ALA A 140 -2.97 11.67 0.86
N ALA A 141 -4.07 11.77 0.12
CA ALA A 141 -4.94 12.95 0.12
C ALA A 141 -5.60 13.15 1.50
N ASP A 142 -6.08 12.09 2.14
CA ASP A 142 -6.65 12.15 3.48
C ASP A 142 -5.64 12.62 4.54
N ILE A 143 -4.38 12.17 4.43
CA ILE A 143 -3.31 12.63 5.30
C ILE A 143 -3.09 14.13 5.12
N LEU A 144 -3.04 14.62 3.88
CA LEU A 144 -2.87 16.05 3.59
C LEU A 144 -4.04 16.87 4.13
N ILE A 145 -5.27 16.41 3.92
CA ILE A 145 -6.48 17.07 4.43
C ILE A 145 -6.43 17.20 5.95
N ARG A 146 -6.09 16.11 6.66
CA ARG A 146 -5.98 16.12 8.12
C ARG A 146 -4.88 17.08 8.62
N GLN A 147 -3.76 17.17 7.90
CA GLN A 147 -2.69 18.10 8.26
C GLN A 147 -3.09 19.56 8.02
N LEU A 148 -3.82 19.83 6.93
CA LEU A 148 -4.32 21.17 6.61
C LEU A 148 -5.49 21.60 7.49
N ALA A 149 -6.24 20.67 8.07
CA ALA A 149 -7.33 20.92 9.00
C ALA A 149 -6.91 21.70 10.24
N ILE A 150 -5.61 21.69 10.60
CA ILE A 150 -5.07 22.48 11.71
C ILE A 150 -5.16 23.99 11.41
N PHE A 151 -5.10 24.37 10.13
CA PHE A 151 -5.09 25.79 9.71
C PHE A 151 -6.47 26.33 9.35
N THR A 152 -7.43 25.48 9.07
CA THR A 152 -8.77 25.90 8.64
C THR A 152 -9.83 24.82 8.95
N ASP A 153 -11.07 25.30 9.17
CA ASP A 153 -12.23 24.39 9.22
C ASP A 153 -12.56 23.93 7.80
N ILE A 154 -12.21 22.71 7.47
CA ILE A 154 -12.39 22.12 6.12
C ILE A 154 -13.87 22.17 5.68
N GLU A 155 -14.81 22.07 6.63
CA GLU A 155 -16.24 22.15 6.36
C GLU A 155 -16.68 23.52 5.76
N LYS A 156 -15.86 24.55 5.89
CA LYS A 156 -16.11 25.88 5.33
C LYS A 156 -15.57 26.08 3.92
N ILE A 157 -14.82 25.13 3.39
CA ILE A 157 -14.30 25.20 2.02
C ILE A 157 -15.40 24.74 1.08
N GLU A 158 -16.00 25.67 0.34
CA GLU A 158 -17.01 25.36 -0.68
C GLU A 158 -16.47 24.31 -1.68
N GLY A 159 -17.23 23.25 -1.88
CA GLY A 159 -16.88 22.14 -2.79
C GLY A 159 -16.23 20.90 -2.13
N PHE A 160 -15.66 21.00 -0.93
CA PHE A 160 -15.11 19.81 -0.26
C PHE A 160 -16.19 18.95 0.41
N GLY A 161 -17.21 19.57 1.00
CA GLY A 161 -18.33 18.86 1.64
C GLY A 161 -19.22 18.13 0.62
N GLU A 162 -19.45 18.72 -0.55
CA GLU A 162 -20.25 18.13 -1.62
C GLU A 162 -19.53 16.96 -2.32
N ALA A 163 -18.19 17.04 -2.51
CA ALA A 163 -17.40 15.96 -3.10
C ALA A 163 -17.38 14.71 -2.21
N ALA A 164 -17.27 14.87 -0.90
CA ALA A 164 -17.31 13.76 0.05
C ALA A 164 -18.71 13.10 0.10
N ALA A 165 -19.77 13.89 0.05
CA ALA A 165 -21.16 13.39 0.01
C ALA A 165 -21.46 12.65 -1.29
N THR A 166 -20.93 13.12 -2.42
CA THR A 166 -21.13 12.50 -3.74
C THR A 166 -20.36 11.18 -3.87
N GLN A 167 -19.15 11.08 -3.27
CA GLN A 167 -18.40 9.84 -3.24
C GLN A 167 -19.03 8.78 -2.31
N ALA A 168 -19.57 9.18 -1.16
CA ALA A 168 -20.30 8.28 -0.27
C ALA A 168 -21.57 7.74 -0.95
N ALA A 169 -22.31 8.59 -1.67
CA ALA A 169 -23.50 8.19 -2.43
C ALA A 169 -23.17 7.30 -3.65
N ALA A 170 -22.00 7.49 -4.27
CA ALA A 170 -21.56 6.64 -5.38
C ALA A 170 -21.05 5.26 -4.92
N ALA A 171 -20.56 5.15 -3.68
CA ALA A 171 -20.12 3.88 -3.09
C ALA A 171 -21.30 3.01 -2.63
N GLU A 172 -22.47 3.60 -2.35
CA GLU A 172 -23.72 2.90 -1.98
C GLU A 172 -24.64 2.57 -3.16
N ALA A 173 -24.33 3.07 -4.37
CA ALA A 173 -25.13 2.74 -5.54
C ALA A 173 -24.85 1.29 -5.96
N PRO A 174 -25.85 0.39 -5.99
CA PRO A 174 -25.63 -0.96 -6.51
C PRO A 174 -25.22 -0.83 -7.97
N LEU A 175 -24.19 -1.57 -8.36
CA LEU A 175 -23.74 -1.72 -9.75
C LEU A 175 -24.96 -2.10 -10.61
N ALA A 176 -25.61 -1.10 -11.18
CA ALA A 176 -26.73 -1.31 -12.08
C ALA A 176 -26.20 -1.97 -13.34
N HIS A 177 -26.54 -3.23 -13.50
CA HIS A 177 -26.48 -3.94 -14.77
C HIS A 177 -27.23 -3.15 -15.84
N GLY A 178 -26.61 -2.96 -17.00
CA GLY A 178 -27.31 -2.66 -18.22
C GLY A 178 -27.10 -1.27 -18.79
N MET A 179 -25.94 -1.03 -19.38
CA MET A 179 -25.78 0.02 -20.39
C MET A 179 -26.32 -0.42 -21.80
N GLU A 180 -27.17 -1.41 -21.87
CA GLU A 180 -27.59 -2.01 -23.14
C GLU A 180 -28.88 -1.41 -23.71
N ASN A 181 -29.58 -0.49 -23.00
CA ASN A 181 -30.86 0.06 -23.47
C ASN A 181 -31.08 1.55 -23.17
N PHE A 182 -30.07 2.39 -23.43
CA PHE A 182 -30.32 3.82 -23.50
C PHE A 182 -30.80 4.16 -24.92
N PRO A 183 -32.02 4.70 -25.11
CA PRO A 183 -32.46 5.19 -26.40
C PRO A 183 -31.55 6.33 -26.85
N ILE A 184 -31.16 6.32 -28.13
CA ILE A 184 -30.21 7.27 -28.75
C ILE A 184 -30.69 8.73 -28.60
N GLU A 185 -31.98 8.94 -28.39
CA GLU A 185 -32.61 10.25 -28.20
C GLU A 185 -32.25 10.93 -26.87
N GLU A 186 -31.80 10.16 -25.86
CA GLU A 186 -31.34 10.70 -24.54
C GLU A 186 -29.84 11.04 -24.53
N LEU A 187 -29.10 10.67 -25.55
CA LEU A 187 -27.74 11.16 -25.75
C LEU A 187 -27.87 12.55 -26.39
N GLU A 188 -27.70 13.62 -25.63
CA GLU A 188 -27.54 14.98 -26.12
C GLU A 188 -26.28 15.11 -26.99
N LEU A 189 -26.30 14.47 -28.15
CA LEU A 189 -25.30 14.65 -29.19
C LEU A 189 -25.58 15.99 -29.87
N GLY A 190 -24.78 16.98 -29.52
CA GLY A 190 -24.90 18.32 -30.13
C GLY A 190 -24.86 18.25 -31.67
N VAL A 191 -25.74 19.02 -32.30
CA VAL A 191 -26.12 19.05 -33.74
C VAL A 191 -24.95 19.37 -34.71
N ARG A 192 -23.69 19.27 -34.30
CA ARG A 192 -22.50 19.48 -35.16
C ARG A 192 -21.38 18.51 -34.83
N SER A 193 -21.46 17.33 -35.36
CA SER A 193 -20.33 16.51 -35.69
C SER A 193 -20.47 15.99 -37.13
N TYR A 194 -20.07 16.81 -38.06
CA TYR A 194 -19.70 16.40 -39.41
C TYR A 194 -18.18 16.23 -39.48
#